data_cf75086609bd2bf01cf52a3a80ac3af0
#
_entry.id   cf75086609bd2bf01cf52a3a80ac3af0
#
_cell.length_a   1.000
_cell.length_b   1.000
_cell.length_c   1.000
_cell.angle_alpha   90.00
_cell.angle_beta   90.00
_cell.angle_gamma   90.00
#
_symmetry.space_group_name_H-M   'P 1'
#
loop_
_entity.id
_entity.type
_entity.pdbx_description
1 polymer ?
#
loop_
_entity_poly.entity_id
_entity_poly.type
_entity_poly.pdbx_seq_one_letter_code
_entity_poly.pdbx_strand_id
1 'polypeptide(L)'
;MKELALKYGCNPNQKPSRIYMTEGELPIEVLNGRPGYINFLDALNSWQLVKELKEATGLAAAASFKHVSPAGAAIGLPLSDTLKKIYFVDDINIELSPIACAYARARGADRMSSYGDFVALSDTCDVATATLIKREVSDGVIAPDFTPEALDILKAKRKGTYNVIKIDPTYRPAPIEHKQVFGVTFEQGRNEVNLSDPALFANIPTQNKTFTPEAMRDLIISLITLKYTQSNSVCYVKDGQAIGIGAGQQSRIHCTRLAGNKADIWWLRQHPKVMNLPFIDGIRRADRDSTIDVYISEDHDDVLRDGTWQLFFKEKPEVLTLEEKKAWIAQNTGVALGSDAFFPFGDNIERAHKSGVEFIAQAGGSVRDDNVIDTCDKYGIAMAFTGVRLFHH
;
A
#
# COMPACT_ATOMS: atom_id res chain seq x y z
N MET A 1 -5.87 -24.05 18.32
CA MET A 1 -6.11 -23.16 19.51
C MET A 1 -7.33 -22.31 19.20
N LYS A 2 -8.33 -22.32 20.09
CA LYS A 2 -9.61 -21.62 19.85
C LYS A 2 -9.61 -20.14 20.21
N GLU A 3 -8.73 -19.73 21.13
CA GLU A 3 -8.62 -18.34 21.58
C GLU A 3 -7.19 -17.97 21.98
N LEU A 4 -6.88 -16.68 21.95
CA LEU A 4 -5.63 -16.10 22.42
C LEU A 4 -5.94 -14.85 23.26
N ALA A 5 -5.52 -14.85 24.52
CA ALA A 5 -5.61 -13.67 25.39
C ALA A 5 -4.59 -12.60 24.96
N LEU A 6 -5.03 -11.35 24.94
CA LEU A 6 -4.20 -10.20 24.58
C LEU A 6 -3.96 -9.33 25.80
N LYS A 7 -2.88 -8.54 25.77
CA LYS A 7 -2.51 -7.65 26.86
C LYS A 7 -3.56 -6.56 27.11
N TYR A 8 -4.13 -6.03 26.04
CA TYR A 8 -5.21 -5.04 25.99
C TYR A 8 -5.80 -4.95 24.57
N GLY A 9 -6.90 -4.26 24.41
CA GLY A 9 -7.54 -4.01 23.10
C GLY A 9 -6.81 -2.95 22.27
N CYS A 10 -7.55 -2.05 21.62
CA CYS A 10 -6.94 -0.94 20.87
C CYS A 10 -6.10 -0.02 21.77
N ASN A 11 -6.52 0.15 23.04
CA ASN A 11 -5.85 1.02 24.01
C ASN A 11 -5.53 0.27 25.32
N PRO A 12 -4.50 0.69 26.08
CA PRO A 12 -4.08 0.01 27.31
C PRO A 12 -5.16 -0.13 28.39
N ASN A 13 -6.15 0.76 28.42
CA ASN A 13 -7.28 0.72 29.35
C ASN A 13 -8.40 -0.25 28.93
N GLN A 14 -8.39 -0.74 27.68
CA GLN A 14 -9.41 -1.66 27.14
C GLN A 14 -9.07 -3.11 27.52
N LYS A 15 -9.47 -3.52 28.71
CA LYS A 15 -9.27 -4.86 29.27
C LYS A 15 -10.58 -5.40 29.82
N PRO A 16 -10.81 -6.74 29.77
CA PRO A 16 -9.96 -7.78 29.16
C PRO A 16 -9.92 -7.68 27.64
N SER A 17 -8.97 -8.39 26.99
CA SER A 17 -8.85 -8.45 25.52
C SER A 17 -8.44 -9.85 25.08
N ARG A 18 -9.04 -10.33 23.99
CA ARG A 18 -8.71 -11.60 23.34
C ARG A 18 -9.12 -11.60 21.88
N ILE A 19 -8.54 -12.50 21.10
CA ILE A 19 -9.09 -12.95 19.83
C ILE A 19 -9.56 -14.40 19.98
N TYR A 20 -10.65 -14.79 19.34
CA TYR A 20 -11.20 -16.14 19.44
C TYR A 20 -12.07 -16.48 18.24
N MET A 21 -12.27 -17.78 18.04
CA MET A 21 -13.24 -18.34 17.10
C MET A 21 -14.46 -18.88 17.85
N THR A 22 -15.66 -18.58 17.37
CA THR A 22 -16.89 -19.19 17.89
C THR A 22 -16.93 -20.67 17.54
N GLU A 23 -16.51 -21.02 16.32
CA GLU A 23 -16.41 -22.38 15.81
C GLU A 23 -15.01 -22.63 15.25
N GLY A 24 -14.51 -23.86 15.43
CA GLY A 24 -13.18 -24.23 14.95
C GLY A 24 -12.03 -23.66 15.75
N GLU A 25 -10.88 -23.61 15.12
CA GLU A 25 -9.63 -23.05 15.68
C GLU A 25 -9.20 -21.79 14.96
N LEU A 26 -8.37 -20.97 15.63
CA LEU A 26 -7.74 -19.82 15.01
C LEU A 26 -6.91 -20.27 13.78
N PRO A 27 -7.09 -19.62 12.61
CA PRO A 27 -6.36 -20.01 11.39
C PRO A 27 -4.91 -19.48 11.41
N ILE A 28 -4.40 -19.10 12.56
CA ILE A 28 -3.07 -18.49 12.74
C ILE A 28 -2.31 -19.16 13.87
N GLU A 29 -0.99 -19.12 13.75
CA GLU A 29 -0.02 -19.51 14.77
C GLU A 29 1.00 -18.38 14.98
N VAL A 30 1.21 -17.98 16.22
CA VAL A 30 2.25 -16.99 16.57
C VAL A 30 3.58 -17.74 16.77
N LEU A 31 4.50 -17.58 15.81
CA LEU A 31 5.80 -18.24 15.85
C LEU A 31 6.83 -17.45 16.68
N ASN A 32 6.64 -16.16 16.86
CA ASN A 32 7.48 -15.29 17.67
C ASN A 32 6.76 -14.00 18.07
N GLY A 33 7.18 -13.40 19.17
CA GLY A 33 6.62 -12.13 19.67
C GLY A 33 5.33 -12.31 20.46
N ARG A 34 4.66 -11.19 20.69
CA ARG A 34 3.34 -11.10 21.33
C ARG A 34 2.50 -10.04 20.62
N PRO A 35 1.90 -10.38 19.48
CA PRO A 35 1.09 -9.44 18.72
C PRO A 35 -0.06 -8.89 19.57
N GLY A 36 -0.30 -7.58 19.48
CA GLY A 36 -1.43 -6.94 20.11
C GLY A 36 -2.69 -6.94 19.24
N TYR A 37 -3.75 -6.36 19.75
CA TYR A 37 -5.06 -6.28 19.11
C TYR A 37 -4.97 -5.64 17.70
N ILE A 38 -4.32 -4.47 17.60
CA ILE A 38 -4.14 -3.78 16.30
C ILE A 38 -3.25 -4.58 15.36
N ASN A 39 -2.21 -5.25 15.86
CA ASN A 39 -1.34 -6.10 15.04
C ASN A 39 -2.14 -7.23 14.37
N PHE A 40 -3.09 -7.86 15.08
CA PHE A 40 -3.95 -8.88 14.48
C PHE A 40 -4.95 -8.32 13.47
N LEU A 41 -5.49 -7.12 13.70
CA LEU A 41 -6.31 -6.43 12.71
C LEU A 41 -5.53 -6.17 11.42
N ASP A 42 -4.31 -5.63 11.54
CA ASP A 42 -3.44 -5.39 10.39
C ASP A 42 -3.07 -6.71 9.69
N ALA A 43 -2.65 -7.73 10.46
CA ALA A 43 -2.25 -9.02 9.92
C ALA A 43 -3.38 -9.70 9.12
N LEU A 44 -4.58 -9.77 9.69
CA LEU A 44 -5.69 -10.49 9.06
C LEU A 44 -6.31 -9.73 7.88
N ASN A 45 -6.33 -8.40 7.92
CA ASN A 45 -6.77 -7.60 6.77
C ASN A 45 -5.75 -7.63 5.63
N SER A 46 -4.48 -7.46 5.95
CA SER A 46 -3.40 -7.48 4.94
C SER A 46 -3.23 -8.87 4.29
N TRP A 47 -3.44 -9.95 5.06
CA TRP A 47 -3.44 -11.31 4.51
C TRP A 47 -4.50 -11.51 3.43
N GLN A 48 -5.73 -11.05 3.68
CA GLN A 48 -6.80 -11.14 2.69
C GLN A 48 -6.42 -10.41 1.39
N LEU A 49 -5.83 -9.22 1.50
CA LEU A 49 -5.39 -8.42 0.36
C LEU A 49 -4.35 -9.17 -0.48
N VAL A 50 -3.27 -9.66 0.13
CA VAL A 50 -2.19 -10.31 -0.64
C VAL A 50 -2.61 -11.65 -1.21
N LYS A 51 -3.49 -12.38 -0.53
CA LYS A 51 -4.09 -13.61 -1.04
C LYS A 51 -4.90 -13.35 -2.31
N GLU A 52 -5.77 -12.34 -2.29
CA GLU A 52 -6.59 -11.97 -3.44
C GLU A 52 -5.74 -11.43 -4.60
N LEU A 53 -4.71 -10.63 -4.33
CA LEU A 53 -3.75 -10.19 -5.36
C LEU A 53 -3.06 -11.37 -6.05
N LYS A 54 -2.61 -12.36 -5.28
CA LYS A 54 -2.00 -13.56 -5.85
C LYS A 54 -3.00 -14.38 -6.67
N GLU A 55 -4.21 -14.58 -6.18
CA GLU A 55 -5.27 -15.29 -6.89
C GLU A 55 -5.63 -14.59 -8.22
N ALA A 56 -5.69 -13.26 -8.23
CA ALA A 56 -6.03 -12.47 -9.39
C ALA A 56 -4.91 -12.37 -10.44
N THR A 57 -3.66 -12.36 -10.02
CA THR A 57 -2.51 -12.09 -10.92
C THR A 57 -1.64 -13.31 -11.20
N GLY A 58 -1.73 -14.35 -10.38
CA GLY A 58 -0.85 -15.52 -10.43
C GLY A 58 0.57 -15.25 -9.93
N LEU A 59 0.86 -14.04 -9.42
CA LEU A 59 2.18 -13.61 -8.98
C LEU A 59 2.24 -13.48 -7.46
N ALA A 60 3.44 -13.65 -6.89
CA ALA A 60 3.67 -13.35 -5.47
C ALA A 60 3.27 -11.90 -5.17
N ALA A 61 2.66 -11.69 -4.01
CA ALA A 61 2.17 -10.38 -3.59
C ALA A 61 2.54 -10.07 -2.14
N ALA A 62 2.73 -8.79 -1.84
CA ALA A 62 3.00 -8.30 -0.51
C ALA A 62 2.21 -7.01 -0.23
N ALA A 63 1.99 -6.73 1.04
CA ALA A 63 1.38 -5.49 1.51
C ALA A 63 2.10 -4.98 2.76
N SER A 64 2.10 -3.66 2.92
CA SER A 64 2.52 -2.95 4.12
C SER A 64 1.28 -2.29 4.71
N PHE A 65 0.89 -2.70 5.91
CA PHE A 65 -0.32 -2.21 6.58
C PHE A 65 0.02 -1.38 7.80
N LYS A 66 -0.78 -0.35 8.03
CA LYS A 66 -0.73 0.44 9.24
C LYS A 66 -2.10 1.06 9.52
N HIS A 67 -2.54 0.99 10.80
CA HIS A 67 -3.85 1.48 11.22
C HIS A 67 -5.00 0.90 10.37
N VAL A 68 -4.94 -0.42 10.14
CA VAL A 68 -5.96 -1.20 9.44
C VAL A 68 -6.21 -0.74 7.98
N SER A 69 -5.18 -0.17 7.36
CA SER A 69 -5.21 0.20 5.94
C SER A 69 -3.85 -0.02 5.29
N PRO A 70 -3.79 -0.34 3.98
CA PRO A 70 -2.53 -0.48 3.28
C PRO A 70 -1.85 0.88 3.12
N ALA A 71 -0.56 0.96 3.49
CA ALA A 71 0.35 2.00 3.06
C ALA A 71 0.89 1.70 1.64
N GLY A 72 0.98 0.41 1.30
CA GLY A 72 1.38 -0.07 -0.01
C GLY A 72 0.96 -1.52 -0.23
N ALA A 73 0.81 -1.88 -1.51
CA ALA A 73 0.53 -3.23 -1.97
C ALA A 73 1.17 -3.43 -3.35
N ALA A 74 1.72 -4.60 -3.61
CA ALA A 74 2.42 -4.87 -4.87
C ALA A 74 2.50 -6.35 -5.20
N ILE A 75 2.73 -6.64 -6.49
CA ILE A 75 3.09 -7.96 -6.99
C ILE A 75 4.60 -8.05 -7.27
N GLY A 76 5.12 -9.26 -7.36
CA GLY A 76 6.54 -9.57 -7.41
C GLY A 76 7.19 -9.37 -8.79
N LEU A 77 7.04 -8.20 -9.39
CA LEU A 77 7.79 -7.84 -10.59
C LEU A 77 9.23 -7.46 -10.24
N PRO A 78 10.22 -7.76 -11.11
CA PRO A 78 11.61 -7.38 -10.90
C PRO A 78 11.80 -5.88 -10.63
N LEU A 79 12.77 -5.51 -9.82
CA LEU A 79 13.13 -4.12 -9.54
C LEU A 79 14.14 -3.62 -10.57
N SER A 80 13.88 -2.43 -11.14
CA SER A 80 14.90 -1.66 -11.86
C SER A 80 15.99 -1.17 -10.90
N ASP A 81 17.15 -0.77 -11.43
CA ASP A 81 18.22 -0.19 -10.60
C ASP A 81 17.77 1.09 -9.88
N THR A 82 16.93 1.91 -10.54
CA THR A 82 16.32 3.09 -9.91
C THR A 82 15.44 2.71 -8.71
N LEU A 83 14.57 1.71 -8.87
CA LEU A 83 13.71 1.23 -7.78
C LEU A 83 14.53 0.61 -6.65
N LYS A 84 15.58 -0.16 -6.96
CA LYS A 84 16.50 -0.68 -5.93
C LYS A 84 17.10 0.45 -5.11
N LYS A 85 17.53 1.54 -5.78
CA LYS A 85 18.14 2.69 -5.13
C LYS A 85 17.16 3.44 -4.22
N ILE A 86 15.96 3.78 -4.72
CA ILE A 86 14.96 4.52 -3.91
C ILE A 86 14.33 3.68 -2.80
N TYR A 87 14.38 2.35 -2.91
CA TYR A 87 13.92 1.43 -1.85
C TYR A 87 15.05 1.00 -0.91
N PHE A 88 16.27 1.52 -1.11
CA PHE A 88 17.45 1.23 -0.31
C PHE A 88 17.78 -0.26 -0.23
N VAL A 89 17.72 -0.94 -1.37
CA VAL A 89 18.04 -2.36 -1.52
C VAL A 89 19.12 -2.61 -2.57
N ASP A 90 19.73 -1.56 -3.11
CA ASP A 90 20.81 -1.59 -4.10
C ASP A 90 22.15 -2.12 -3.54
N ASP A 91 22.32 -2.12 -2.22
CA ASP A 91 23.47 -2.67 -1.52
C ASP A 91 23.32 -4.14 -1.09
N ILE A 92 22.22 -4.79 -1.47
CA ILE A 92 21.97 -6.20 -1.13
C ILE A 92 22.63 -7.12 -2.16
N ASN A 93 23.50 -8.00 -1.70
CA ASN A 93 24.22 -8.97 -2.53
C ASN A 93 23.50 -10.34 -2.65
N ILE A 94 22.19 -10.37 -2.35
CA ILE A 94 21.35 -11.56 -2.50
C ILE A 94 20.41 -11.30 -3.66
N GLU A 95 20.21 -12.29 -4.53
CA GLU A 95 19.18 -12.22 -5.56
C GLU A 95 17.80 -12.10 -4.90
N LEU A 96 17.04 -11.10 -5.31
CA LEU A 96 15.70 -10.86 -4.78
C LEU A 96 14.69 -11.79 -5.48
N SER A 97 14.11 -12.68 -4.69
CA SER A 97 12.98 -13.52 -5.13
C SER A 97 11.75 -12.69 -5.49
N PRO A 98 10.76 -13.27 -6.21
CA PRO A 98 9.51 -12.56 -6.49
C PRO A 98 8.82 -12.01 -5.25
N ILE A 99 8.80 -12.76 -4.14
CA ILE A 99 8.17 -12.26 -2.90
C ILE A 99 8.99 -11.16 -2.24
N ALA A 100 10.32 -11.18 -2.32
CA ALA A 100 11.18 -10.10 -1.88
C ALA A 100 10.97 -8.82 -2.72
N CYS A 101 10.84 -8.96 -4.03
CA CYS A 101 10.49 -7.85 -4.93
C CYS A 101 9.12 -7.26 -4.60
N ALA A 102 8.11 -8.09 -4.35
CA ALA A 102 6.78 -7.65 -3.96
C ALA A 102 6.83 -6.84 -2.66
N TYR A 103 7.55 -7.33 -1.65
CA TYR A 103 7.72 -6.62 -0.38
C TYR A 103 8.45 -5.28 -0.55
N ALA A 104 9.56 -5.26 -1.28
CA ALA A 104 10.30 -4.03 -1.53
C ALA A 104 9.44 -2.96 -2.22
N ARG A 105 8.61 -3.36 -3.17
CA ARG A 105 7.65 -2.47 -3.87
C ARG A 105 6.53 -2.00 -2.95
N ALA A 106 5.90 -2.91 -2.21
CA ALA A 106 4.79 -2.58 -1.32
C ALA A 106 5.20 -1.57 -0.24
N ARG A 107 6.32 -1.83 0.43
CA ARG A 107 6.84 -0.94 1.46
C ARG A 107 7.47 0.33 0.89
N GLY A 108 8.14 0.20 -0.25
CA GLY A 108 8.89 1.28 -0.89
C GLY A 108 8.00 2.39 -1.46
N ALA A 109 6.75 2.11 -1.78
CA ALA A 109 5.84 3.08 -2.38
C ALA A 109 5.55 4.27 -1.45
N ASP A 110 5.36 4.02 -0.15
CA ASP A 110 5.15 5.05 0.87
C ASP A 110 5.98 4.68 2.11
N ARG A 111 7.27 5.01 2.07
CA ARG A 111 8.22 4.66 3.12
C ARG A 111 7.91 5.36 4.45
N MET A 112 7.29 6.54 4.40
CA MET A 112 6.90 7.30 5.60
C MET A 112 5.75 6.61 6.34
N SER A 113 4.68 6.25 5.64
CA SER A 113 3.53 5.55 6.23
C SER A 113 3.87 4.11 6.62
N SER A 114 4.86 3.48 5.97
CA SER A 114 5.30 2.12 6.27
C SER A 114 6.23 2.01 7.49
N TYR A 115 6.62 3.11 8.10
CA TYR A 115 7.41 3.09 9.33
C TYR A 115 6.60 2.51 10.49
N GLY A 116 7.00 1.34 11.00
CA GLY A 116 6.25 0.62 12.02
C GLY A 116 5.05 -0.16 11.47
N ASP A 117 5.16 -0.66 10.23
CA ASP A 117 4.13 -1.41 9.53
C ASP A 117 3.93 -2.83 10.06
N PHE A 118 2.86 -3.47 9.58
CA PHE A 118 2.67 -4.92 9.59
C PHE A 118 2.72 -5.43 8.16
N VAL A 119 3.62 -6.39 7.90
CA VAL A 119 3.87 -6.94 6.57
C VAL A 119 3.01 -8.17 6.32
N ALA A 120 2.39 -8.27 5.13
CA ALA A 120 1.77 -9.50 4.66
C ALA A 120 2.47 -10.01 3.40
N LEU A 121 2.68 -11.31 3.33
CA LEU A 121 3.29 -12.02 2.21
C LEU A 121 2.36 -13.13 1.74
N SER A 122 2.10 -13.21 0.43
CA SER A 122 1.22 -14.26 -0.14
C SER A 122 1.88 -15.62 -0.21
N ASP A 123 3.21 -15.66 -0.13
CA ASP A 123 4.05 -16.86 -0.27
C ASP A 123 4.96 -17.05 0.93
N THR A 124 5.64 -18.21 0.98
CA THR A 124 6.65 -18.48 1.99
C THR A 124 7.68 -17.36 2.06
N CYS A 125 7.92 -16.85 3.26
CA CYS A 125 8.98 -15.89 3.50
C CYS A 125 10.33 -16.56 3.40
N ASP A 126 11.14 -16.16 2.43
CA ASP A 126 12.49 -16.64 2.21
C ASP A 126 13.56 -15.75 2.85
N VAL A 127 14.83 -16.16 2.73
CA VAL A 127 15.98 -15.44 3.31
C VAL A 127 16.11 -14.03 2.74
N ALA A 128 15.91 -13.86 1.44
CA ALA A 128 15.99 -12.54 0.80
C ALA A 128 14.96 -11.59 1.39
N THR A 129 13.70 -12.02 1.50
CA THR A 129 12.60 -11.24 2.08
C THR A 129 12.85 -10.92 3.55
N ALA A 130 13.24 -11.92 4.36
CA ALA A 130 13.54 -11.72 5.77
C ALA A 130 14.71 -10.73 5.97
N THR A 131 15.71 -10.76 5.09
CA THR A 131 16.85 -9.83 5.09
C THR A 131 16.40 -8.39 4.84
N LEU A 132 15.46 -8.17 3.91
CA LEU A 132 14.86 -6.85 3.68
C LEU A 132 14.05 -6.38 4.91
N ILE A 133 13.18 -7.23 5.44
CA ILE A 133 12.36 -6.93 6.62
C ILE A 133 13.23 -6.58 7.83
N LYS A 134 14.32 -7.31 8.05
CA LYS A 134 15.25 -7.07 9.17
C LYS A 134 15.76 -5.64 9.21
N ARG A 135 15.96 -5.00 8.06
CA ARG A 135 16.57 -3.66 7.92
C ARG A 135 15.59 -2.53 8.22
N GLU A 136 14.29 -2.80 8.22
CA GLU A 136 13.24 -1.79 8.31
C GLU A 136 12.62 -1.75 9.71
N VAL A 137 12.05 -0.60 10.09
CA VAL A 137 11.23 -0.50 11.30
C VAL A 137 9.84 -1.05 10.97
N SER A 138 9.53 -2.18 11.58
CA SER A 138 8.30 -2.96 11.32
C SER A 138 7.85 -3.63 12.62
N ASP A 139 6.56 -3.83 12.79
CA ASP A 139 5.97 -4.44 14.00
C ASP A 139 5.79 -5.93 13.88
N GLY A 140 5.60 -6.45 12.67
CA GLY A 140 5.43 -7.87 12.46
C GLY A 140 5.21 -8.26 11.00
N VAL A 141 5.12 -9.57 10.78
CA VAL A 141 4.87 -10.18 9.47
C VAL A 141 3.92 -11.35 9.60
N ILE A 142 3.02 -11.49 8.61
CA ILE A 142 2.17 -12.64 8.40
C ILE A 142 2.47 -13.27 7.04
N ALA A 143 2.64 -14.59 7.02
CA ALA A 143 2.87 -15.36 5.80
C ALA A 143 2.32 -16.79 5.96
N PRO A 144 2.07 -17.52 4.84
CA PRO A 144 1.63 -18.92 4.91
C PRO A 144 2.71 -19.86 5.46
N ASP A 145 3.98 -19.50 5.27
CA ASP A 145 5.12 -20.23 5.84
C ASP A 145 6.40 -19.38 5.85
N PHE A 146 7.45 -19.92 6.49
CA PHE A 146 8.76 -19.30 6.60
C PHE A 146 9.82 -20.38 6.41
N THR A 147 10.86 -20.10 5.62
CA THR A 147 12.03 -21.01 5.62
C THR A 147 12.71 -20.96 6.99
N PRO A 148 13.36 -22.06 7.44
CA PRO A 148 14.02 -22.06 8.75
C PRO A 148 14.99 -20.90 8.95
N GLU A 149 15.80 -20.60 7.95
CA GLU A 149 16.79 -19.50 8.00
C GLU A 149 16.11 -18.12 8.03
N ALA A 150 15.03 -17.93 7.27
CA ALA A 150 14.24 -16.69 7.30
C ALA A 150 13.60 -16.48 8.67
N LEU A 151 13.06 -17.54 9.27
CA LEU A 151 12.47 -17.49 10.60
C LEU A 151 13.50 -17.11 11.66
N ASP A 152 14.73 -17.63 11.58
CA ASP A 152 15.81 -17.30 12.50
C ASP A 152 16.21 -15.81 12.39
N ILE A 153 16.30 -15.28 11.16
CA ILE A 153 16.54 -13.84 10.92
C ILE A 153 15.47 -12.98 11.56
N LEU A 154 14.20 -13.34 11.37
CA LEU A 154 13.07 -12.58 11.89
C LEU A 154 12.95 -12.68 13.41
N LYS A 155 13.19 -13.86 14.01
CA LYS A 155 13.19 -14.06 15.45
C LYS A 155 14.25 -13.23 16.16
N ALA A 156 15.40 -12.99 15.53
CA ALA A 156 16.46 -12.16 16.09
C ALA A 156 16.16 -10.65 16.05
N LYS A 157 15.20 -10.22 15.22
CA LYS A 157 14.83 -8.81 15.08
C LYS A 157 14.18 -8.27 16.36
N ARG A 158 14.38 -6.96 16.65
CA ARG A 158 13.87 -6.28 17.85
C ARG A 158 14.24 -7.00 19.17
N LYS A 159 15.47 -7.48 19.25
CA LYS A 159 15.97 -8.22 20.44
C LYS A 159 15.12 -9.45 20.78
N GLY A 160 14.60 -10.13 19.75
CA GLY A 160 13.81 -11.35 19.92
C GLY A 160 12.29 -11.12 20.08
N THR A 161 11.79 -9.90 19.95
CA THR A 161 10.38 -9.58 20.18
C THR A 161 9.56 -9.28 18.91
N TYR A 162 10.16 -9.42 17.72
CA TYR A 162 9.46 -9.17 16.45
C TYR A 162 8.30 -10.16 16.28
N ASN A 163 7.14 -9.64 15.85
CA ASN A 163 5.96 -10.48 15.70
C ASN A 163 6.01 -11.26 14.39
N VAL A 164 5.93 -12.59 14.48
CA VAL A 164 5.90 -13.50 13.34
C VAL A 164 4.67 -14.38 13.44
N ILE A 165 3.78 -14.28 12.46
CA ILE A 165 2.50 -15.00 12.42
C ILE A 165 2.48 -15.89 11.17
N LYS A 166 2.22 -17.19 11.38
CA LYS A 166 1.90 -18.14 10.32
C LYS A 166 0.38 -18.22 10.16
N ILE A 167 -0.11 -18.18 8.93
CA ILE A 167 -1.53 -18.30 8.58
C ILE A 167 -1.77 -19.60 7.81
N ASP A 168 -2.89 -20.26 8.07
CA ASP A 168 -3.38 -21.36 7.22
C ASP A 168 -3.92 -20.77 5.90
N PRO A 169 -3.25 -20.97 4.76
CA PRO A 169 -3.69 -20.41 3.49
C PRO A 169 -4.96 -21.06 2.95
N THR A 170 -5.35 -22.23 3.49
CA THR A 170 -6.53 -22.96 3.06
C THR A 170 -7.81 -22.53 3.79
N TYR A 171 -7.65 -21.82 4.92
CA TYR A 171 -8.78 -21.33 5.69
C TYR A 171 -9.69 -20.41 4.86
N ARG A 172 -10.99 -20.63 4.98
CA ARG A 172 -12.04 -19.78 4.40
C ARG A 172 -12.97 -19.35 5.54
N PRO A 173 -13.16 -18.04 5.75
CA PRO A 173 -14.10 -17.54 6.75
C PRO A 173 -15.54 -17.86 6.36
N ALA A 174 -16.45 -17.83 7.35
CA ALA A 174 -17.88 -17.97 7.10
C ALA A 174 -18.38 -16.89 6.11
N PRO A 175 -19.43 -17.17 5.30
CA PRO A 175 -19.94 -16.23 4.31
C PRO A 175 -20.65 -15.02 4.94
N ILE A 176 -20.96 -15.08 6.21
CA ILE A 176 -21.60 -14.01 6.98
C ILE A 176 -20.60 -13.45 7.98
N GLU A 177 -20.51 -12.14 8.05
CA GLU A 177 -19.66 -11.43 9.02
C GLU A 177 -20.47 -10.52 9.92
N HIS A 178 -19.96 -10.28 11.12
CA HIS A 178 -20.61 -9.50 12.17
C HIS A 178 -19.70 -8.39 12.67
N LYS A 179 -20.32 -7.27 13.01
CA LYS A 179 -19.68 -6.14 13.69
C LYS A 179 -20.59 -5.62 14.80
N GLN A 180 -20.01 -5.29 15.95
CA GLN A 180 -20.77 -4.71 17.05
C GLN A 180 -20.44 -3.23 17.24
N VAL A 181 -21.48 -2.39 17.33
CA VAL A 181 -21.38 -0.97 17.64
C VAL A 181 -22.44 -0.64 18.68
N PHE A 182 -22.02 -0.11 19.81
CA PHE A 182 -22.91 0.25 20.93
C PHE A 182 -23.86 -0.91 21.35
N GLY A 183 -23.34 -2.15 21.35
CA GLY A 183 -24.11 -3.36 21.69
C GLY A 183 -25.05 -3.87 20.60
N VAL A 184 -25.21 -3.13 19.50
CA VAL A 184 -25.98 -3.58 18.35
C VAL A 184 -25.08 -4.38 17.42
N THR A 185 -25.50 -5.58 17.05
CA THR A 185 -24.79 -6.41 16.10
C THR A 185 -25.29 -6.12 14.68
N PHE A 186 -24.35 -5.78 13.83
CA PHE A 186 -24.55 -5.66 12.39
C PHE A 186 -24.13 -6.97 11.74
N GLU A 187 -24.94 -7.46 10.82
CA GLU A 187 -24.71 -8.70 10.07
C GLU A 187 -24.78 -8.40 8.58
N GLN A 188 -23.82 -8.91 7.82
CA GLN A 188 -23.80 -8.79 6.36
C GLN A 188 -23.09 -9.98 5.71
N GLY A 189 -23.35 -10.21 4.44
CA GLY A 189 -22.54 -11.11 3.62
C GLY A 189 -21.14 -10.54 3.44
N ARG A 190 -20.12 -11.40 3.43
CA ARG A 190 -18.75 -10.99 3.10
C ARG A 190 -18.70 -10.44 1.69
N ASN A 191 -17.81 -9.46 1.47
CA ASN A 191 -17.56 -8.96 0.14
C ASN A 191 -16.68 -9.94 -0.65
N GLU A 192 -17.33 -10.84 -1.40
CA GLU A 192 -16.67 -11.87 -2.21
C GLU A 192 -16.66 -11.55 -3.71
N VAL A 193 -16.85 -10.28 -4.08
CA VAL A 193 -16.78 -9.86 -5.49
C VAL A 193 -15.41 -10.20 -6.09
N ASN A 194 -15.43 -10.89 -7.24
CA ASN A 194 -14.21 -11.18 -7.99
C ASN A 194 -13.79 -9.96 -8.82
N LEU A 195 -12.83 -9.20 -8.34
CA LEU A 195 -12.35 -7.97 -8.98
C LEU A 195 -11.45 -8.21 -10.20
N SER A 196 -11.10 -9.46 -10.51
CA SER A 196 -10.40 -9.85 -11.74
C SER A 196 -11.35 -10.29 -12.86
N ASP A 197 -12.67 -10.30 -12.64
CA ASP A 197 -13.65 -10.65 -13.65
C ASP A 197 -13.65 -9.60 -14.79
N PRO A 198 -13.33 -9.98 -16.03
CA PRO A 198 -13.33 -9.06 -17.17
C PRO A 198 -14.68 -8.35 -17.39
N ALA A 199 -15.80 -8.96 -16.97
CA ALA A 199 -17.12 -8.38 -17.08
C ALA A 199 -17.26 -7.05 -16.33
N LEU A 200 -16.50 -6.84 -15.24
CA LEU A 200 -16.50 -5.57 -14.50
C LEU A 200 -15.94 -4.40 -15.31
N PHE A 201 -15.13 -4.66 -16.32
CA PHE A 201 -14.49 -3.65 -17.17
C PHE A 201 -15.15 -3.50 -18.55
N ALA A 202 -16.30 -4.13 -18.76
CA ALA A 202 -16.98 -4.11 -20.07
C ALA A 202 -17.65 -2.75 -20.38
N ASN A 203 -18.09 -2.01 -19.36
CA ASN A 203 -18.73 -0.71 -19.53
C ASN A 203 -17.68 0.42 -19.51
N ILE A 204 -17.27 0.90 -20.69
CA ILE A 204 -16.30 1.97 -20.86
C ILE A 204 -17.00 3.17 -21.50
N PRO A 205 -17.49 4.15 -20.73
CA PRO A 205 -18.29 5.28 -21.23
C PRO A 205 -17.46 6.34 -21.97
N THR A 206 -16.13 6.39 -21.76
CA THR A 206 -15.22 7.37 -22.37
C THR A 206 -14.98 7.10 -23.86
N GLN A 207 -14.49 8.14 -24.61
CA GLN A 207 -14.12 7.99 -26.03
C GLN A 207 -12.97 7.00 -26.22
N ASN A 208 -11.91 7.12 -25.41
CA ASN A 208 -10.86 6.10 -25.37
C ASN A 208 -11.39 4.84 -24.69
N LYS A 209 -11.41 3.73 -25.46
CA LYS A 209 -11.91 2.43 -25.01
C LYS A 209 -10.80 1.42 -24.70
N THR A 210 -9.52 1.83 -24.82
CA THR A 210 -8.39 0.89 -24.84
C THR A 210 -7.72 0.83 -23.49
N PHE A 211 -7.69 -0.38 -22.89
CA PHE A 211 -6.83 -0.73 -21.79
C PHE A 211 -5.73 -1.67 -22.26
N THR A 212 -4.48 -1.35 -21.97
CA THR A 212 -3.38 -2.29 -22.18
C THR A 212 -3.47 -3.43 -21.14
N PRO A 213 -2.85 -4.60 -21.39
CA PRO A 213 -2.80 -5.66 -20.38
C PRO A 213 -2.21 -5.20 -19.05
N GLU A 214 -1.18 -4.35 -19.08
CA GLU A 214 -0.54 -3.77 -17.91
C GLU A 214 -1.50 -2.82 -17.16
N ALA A 215 -2.22 -1.98 -17.89
CA ALA A 215 -3.23 -1.09 -17.32
C ALA A 215 -4.36 -1.87 -16.65
N MET A 216 -4.85 -2.93 -17.29
CA MET A 216 -5.90 -3.80 -16.73
C MET A 216 -5.41 -4.48 -15.45
N ARG A 217 -4.19 -5.04 -15.46
CA ARG A 217 -3.56 -5.60 -14.26
C ARG A 217 -3.49 -4.57 -13.13
N ASP A 218 -3.04 -3.36 -13.44
CA ASP A 218 -2.86 -2.30 -12.45
C ASP A 218 -4.21 -1.78 -11.91
N LEU A 219 -5.25 -1.72 -12.74
CA LEU A 219 -6.61 -1.42 -12.29
C LEU A 219 -7.15 -2.51 -11.34
N ILE A 220 -6.93 -3.78 -11.65
CA ILE A 220 -7.30 -4.90 -10.76
C ILE A 220 -6.58 -4.77 -9.41
N ILE A 221 -5.28 -4.50 -9.42
CA ILE A 221 -4.50 -4.27 -8.19
C ILE A 221 -5.08 -3.11 -7.39
N SER A 222 -5.45 -2.00 -8.05
CA SER A 222 -6.03 -0.84 -7.38
C SER A 222 -7.34 -1.19 -6.67
N LEU A 223 -8.24 -1.90 -7.34
CA LEU A 223 -9.55 -2.26 -6.78
C LEU A 223 -9.42 -3.26 -5.63
N ILE A 224 -8.56 -4.29 -5.76
CA ILE A 224 -8.30 -5.24 -4.67
C ILE A 224 -7.71 -4.51 -3.46
N THR A 225 -6.77 -3.59 -3.68
CA THR A 225 -6.20 -2.78 -2.60
C THR A 225 -7.27 -1.98 -1.87
N LEU A 226 -8.20 -1.37 -2.62
CA LEU A 226 -9.28 -0.55 -2.05
C LEU A 226 -10.33 -1.37 -1.29
N LYS A 227 -10.57 -2.62 -1.69
CA LYS A 227 -11.46 -3.53 -0.97
C LYS A 227 -11.07 -3.72 0.50
N TYR A 228 -9.80 -3.51 0.83
CA TYR A 228 -9.24 -3.62 2.19
C TYR A 228 -8.72 -2.29 2.74
N THR A 229 -9.18 -1.17 2.19
CA THR A 229 -8.79 0.19 2.62
C THR A 229 -9.99 0.92 3.20
N GLN A 230 -9.82 1.55 4.36
CA GLN A 230 -10.88 2.34 4.99
C GLN A 230 -11.41 3.44 4.06
N SER A 231 -12.73 3.51 3.89
CA SER A 231 -13.39 4.46 2.98
C SER A 231 -13.46 5.89 3.55
N ASN A 232 -13.58 6.93 2.70
CA ASN A 232 -13.36 6.89 1.26
C ASN A 232 -11.92 6.54 0.92
N SER A 233 -11.73 5.78 -0.14
CA SER A 233 -10.38 5.41 -0.56
C SER A 233 -10.18 5.50 -2.08
N VAL A 234 -8.95 5.86 -2.45
CA VAL A 234 -8.48 6.00 -3.84
C VAL A 234 -7.05 5.45 -3.92
N CYS A 235 -6.73 4.72 -4.97
CA CYS A 235 -5.43 4.08 -5.15
C CYS A 235 -4.87 4.32 -6.55
N TYR A 236 -3.69 4.93 -6.61
CA TYR A 236 -2.87 5.07 -7.82
C TYR A 236 -1.92 3.88 -7.91
N VAL A 237 -1.85 3.25 -9.08
CA VAL A 237 -1.03 2.06 -9.33
C VAL A 237 -0.20 2.25 -10.59
N LYS A 238 1.04 1.83 -10.55
CA LYS A 238 1.95 1.78 -11.69
C LYS A 238 2.87 0.57 -11.61
N ASP A 239 3.07 -0.10 -12.71
CA ASP A 239 4.01 -1.23 -12.83
C ASP A 239 3.85 -2.29 -11.71
N GLY A 240 2.60 -2.67 -11.44
CA GLY A 240 2.27 -3.73 -10.49
C GLY A 240 2.37 -3.35 -9.01
N GLN A 241 2.39 -2.05 -8.69
CA GLN A 241 2.44 -1.59 -7.30
C GLN A 241 1.57 -0.35 -7.06
N ALA A 242 0.92 -0.29 -5.93
CA ALA A 242 0.30 0.93 -5.44
C ALA A 242 1.38 1.97 -5.17
N ILE A 243 1.26 3.15 -5.76
CA ILE A 243 2.21 4.26 -5.60
C ILE A 243 1.67 5.40 -4.77
N GLY A 244 0.35 5.42 -4.51
CA GLY A 244 -0.30 6.36 -3.62
C GLY A 244 -1.67 5.88 -3.22
N ILE A 245 -1.92 5.73 -1.93
CA ILE A 245 -3.19 5.31 -1.36
C ILE A 245 -3.72 6.40 -0.43
N GLY A 246 -4.94 6.86 -0.68
CA GLY A 246 -5.69 7.70 0.24
C GLY A 246 -6.75 6.84 0.94
N ALA A 247 -6.82 6.95 2.27
CA ALA A 247 -7.70 6.16 3.11
C ALA A 247 -8.44 7.02 4.12
N GLY A 248 -9.67 6.62 4.48
CA GLY A 248 -10.42 7.20 5.59
C GLY A 248 -10.83 8.66 5.42
N GLN A 249 -10.95 9.14 4.20
CA GLN A 249 -11.30 10.54 3.94
C GLN A 249 -12.81 10.73 3.79
N GLN A 250 -13.34 11.79 4.38
CA GLN A 250 -14.77 12.11 4.30
C GLN A 250 -15.17 12.70 2.94
N SER A 251 -14.22 13.36 2.26
CA SER A 251 -14.43 13.94 0.93
C SER A 251 -13.65 13.16 -0.13
N ARG A 252 -14.32 12.80 -1.25
CA ARG A 252 -13.69 12.09 -2.37
C ARG A 252 -12.53 12.90 -2.97
N ILE A 253 -12.70 14.19 -3.17
CA ILE A 253 -11.65 15.02 -3.74
C ILE A 253 -10.42 15.14 -2.80
N HIS A 254 -10.65 15.22 -1.49
CA HIS A 254 -9.53 15.21 -0.53
C HIS A 254 -8.78 13.88 -0.57
N CYS A 255 -9.50 12.78 -0.72
CA CYS A 255 -8.92 11.45 -0.87
C CYS A 255 -8.07 11.35 -2.15
N THR A 256 -8.59 11.81 -3.28
CA THR A 256 -7.90 11.84 -4.57
C THR A 256 -6.64 12.70 -4.52
N ARG A 257 -6.70 13.85 -3.85
CA ARG A 257 -5.52 14.72 -3.63
C ARG A 257 -4.48 14.05 -2.75
N LEU A 258 -4.87 13.47 -1.63
CA LEU A 258 -3.96 12.79 -0.71
C LEU A 258 -3.23 11.63 -1.40
N ALA A 259 -3.96 10.76 -2.08
CA ALA A 259 -3.39 9.64 -2.82
C ALA A 259 -2.46 10.13 -3.95
N GLY A 260 -2.88 11.16 -4.69
CA GLY A 260 -2.08 11.75 -5.76
C GLY A 260 -0.80 12.41 -5.25
N ASN A 261 -0.84 13.09 -4.11
CA ASN A 261 0.36 13.67 -3.50
C ASN A 261 1.37 12.58 -3.11
N LYS A 262 0.91 11.45 -2.58
CA LYS A 262 1.78 10.29 -2.29
C LYS A 262 2.39 9.70 -3.56
N ALA A 263 1.59 9.55 -4.63
CA ALA A 263 2.08 9.09 -5.93
C ALA A 263 3.14 10.05 -6.52
N ASP A 264 2.93 11.35 -6.40
CA ASP A 264 3.87 12.37 -6.85
C ASP A 264 5.19 12.30 -6.05
N ILE A 265 5.13 12.10 -4.73
CA ILE A 265 6.32 11.91 -3.88
C ILE A 265 7.09 10.66 -4.30
N TRP A 266 6.41 9.54 -4.55
CA TRP A 266 7.06 8.31 -5.04
C TRP A 266 7.81 8.56 -6.35
N TRP A 267 7.23 9.32 -7.29
CA TRP A 267 7.87 9.67 -8.55
C TRP A 267 9.03 10.67 -8.37
N LEU A 268 8.86 11.67 -7.50
CA LEU A 268 9.90 12.65 -7.18
C LEU A 268 11.11 12.02 -6.47
N ARG A 269 10.94 10.95 -5.71
CA ARG A 269 12.07 10.21 -5.13
C ARG A 269 13.02 9.63 -6.17
N GLN A 270 12.59 9.49 -7.42
CA GLN A 270 13.38 9.04 -8.57
C GLN A 270 14.09 10.19 -9.29
N HIS A 271 13.83 11.44 -8.90
CA HIS A 271 14.51 12.59 -9.49
C HIS A 271 16.02 12.56 -9.18
N PRO A 272 16.92 12.85 -10.18
CA PRO A 272 18.37 12.79 -9.96
C PRO A 272 18.86 13.59 -8.75
N LYS A 273 18.35 14.79 -8.49
CA LYS A 273 18.70 15.58 -7.29
C LYS A 273 18.35 14.84 -5.99
N VAL A 274 17.25 14.11 -5.96
CA VAL A 274 16.81 13.33 -4.77
C VAL A 274 17.65 12.07 -4.61
N MET A 275 17.84 11.31 -5.69
CA MET A 275 18.63 10.07 -5.65
C MET A 275 20.10 10.31 -5.30
N ASN A 276 20.64 11.49 -5.61
CA ASN A 276 22.05 11.84 -5.40
C ASN A 276 22.27 12.78 -4.22
N LEU A 277 21.31 12.91 -3.30
CA LEU A 277 21.48 13.68 -2.07
C LEU A 277 22.73 13.22 -1.31
N PRO A 278 23.67 14.15 -0.97
CA PRO A 278 24.98 13.82 -0.40
C PRO A 278 24.88 13.56 1.11
N PHE A 279 24.18 12.52 1.51
CA PHE A 279 24.02 12.19 2.93
C PHE A 279 25.34 11.92 3.64
N ILE A 280 25.40 12.25 4.93
CA ILE A 280 26.53 11.87 5.79
C ILE A 280 26.64 10.35 5.90
N ASP A 281 27.86 9.87 6.14
CA ASP A 281 28.09 8.45 6.35
C ASP A 281 27.37 7.98 7.63
N GLY A 282 26.75 6.79 7.55
CA GLY A 282 26.08 6.18 8.71
C GLY A 282 24.73 6.80 9.10
N ILE A 283 24.16 7.70 8.27
CA ILE A 283 22.79 8.19 8.51
C ILE A 283 21.81 7.00 8.65
N ARG A 284 20.96 7.04 9.67
CA ARG A 284 19.97 5.99 9.88
C ARG A 284 18.92 6.00 8.77
N ARG A 285 18.43 4.84 8.38
CA ARG A 285 17.44 4.71 7.29
C ARG A 285 16.19 5.57 7.52
N ALA A 286 15.66 5.59 8.74
CA ALA A 286 14.49 6.40 9.08
C ALA A 286 14.76 7.91 8.96
N ASP A 287 15.93 8.37 9.41
CA ASP A 287 16.33 9.78 9.29
C ASP A 287 16.52 10.17 7.81
N ARG A 288 17.11 9.27 7.01
CA ARG A 288 17.24 9.45 5.56
C ARG A 288 15.88 9.57 4.87
N ASP A 289 14.92 8.68 5.20
CA ASP A 289 13.57 8.75 4.65
C ASP A 289 12.85 10.06 5.01
N SER A 290 12.92 10.46 6.29
CA SER A 290 12.33 11.71 6.77
C SER A 290 12.96 12.93 6.10
N THR A 291 14.29 12.94 5.98
CA THR A 291 15.00 14.06 5.32
C THR A 291 14.63 14.17 3.85
N ILE A 292 14.50 13.05 3.12
CA ILE A 292 14.04 13.06 1.72
C ILE A 292 12.61 13.59 1.62
N ASP A 293 11.71 13.18 2.50
CA ASP A 293 10.32 13.62 2.51
C ASP A 293 10.23 15.14 2.69
N VAL A 294 10.93 15.68 3.67
CA VAL A 294 11.00 17.13 3.93
C VAL A 294 11.69 17.87 2.77
N TYR A 295 12.80 17.33 2.21
CA TYR A 295 13.49 17.94 1.08
C TYR A 295 12.61 18.08 -0.16
N ILE A 296 11.73 17.10 -0.41
CA ILE A 296 10.76 17.12 -1.53
C ILE A 296 9.61 18.09 -1.23
N SER A 297 9.26 18.31 0.02
CA SER A 297 8.12 19.14 0.44
C SER A 297 8.34 20.64 0.20
N GLU A 298 7.34 21.45 0.51
CA GLU A 298 7.47 22.92 0.52
C GLU A 298 8.28 23.40 1.72
N ASP A 299 8.38 22.59 2.78
CA ASP A 299 9.10 22.90 4.03
C ASP A 299 10.59 22.49 3.96
N HIS A 300 11.18 22.42 2.74
CA HIS A 300 12.57 21.99 2.52
C HIS A 300 13.60 22.79 3.32
N ASP A 301 13.30 24.03 3.70
CA ASP A 301 14.17 24.84 4.56
C ASP A 301 14.42 24.21 5.93
N ASP A 302 13.52 23.36 6.41
CA ASP A 302 13.70 22.65 7.69
C ASP A 302 14.91 21.71 7.69
N VAL A 303 15.34 21.25 6.52
CA VAL A 303 16.54 20.42 6.36
C VAL A 303 17.67 21.12 5.59
N LEU A 304 17.42 22.26 4.94
CA LEU A 304 18.42 22.97 4.12
C LEU A 304 18.94 24.28 4.74
N ARG A 305 18.32 24.81 5.80
CA ARG A 305 18.80 26.05 6.45
C ARG A 305 20.17 25.86 7.09
N ASP A 306 20.93 26.92 7.17
CA ASP A 306 22.25 26.91 7.79
C ASP A 306 22.16 26.54 9.28
N GLY A 307 23.09 25.68 9.74
CA GLY A 307 23.06 25.10 11.07
C GLY A 307 22.24 23.81 11.19
N THR A 308 21.47 23.45 10.15
CA THR A 308 20.66 22.23 10.14
C THR A 308 21.10 21.24 9.06
N TRP A 309 21.38 21.70 7.84
CA TRP A 309 21.75 20.81 6.75
C TRP A 309 22.98 19.93 7.07
N GLN A 310 23.91 20.44 7.88
CA GLN A 310 25.11 19.71 8.31
C GLN A 310 24.81 18.45 9.14
N LEU A 311 23.60 18.34 9.69
CA LEU A 311 23.16 17.16 10.45
C LEU A 311 22.84 15.98 9.51
N PHE A 312 22.57 16.24 8.25
CA PHE A 312 22.10 15.24 7.30
C PHE A 312 23.01 15.07 6.08
N PHE A 313 23.72 16.12 5.65
CA PHE A 313 24.43 16.15 4.39
C PHE A 313 25.92 16.49 4.56
N LYS A 314 26.76 15.96 3.67
CA LYS A 314 28.20 16.28 3.58
C LYS A 314 28.44 17.68 3.02
N GLU A 315 27.57 18.11 2.13
CA GLU A 315 27.53 19.44 1.52
C GLU A 315 26.06 19.87 1.35
N LYS A 316 25.81 21.17 1.32
CA LYS A 316 24.46 21.71 1.21
C LYS A 316 23.87 21.38 -0.17
N PRO A 317 22.79 20.59 -0.26
CA PRO A 317 22.13 20.32 -1.54
C PRO A 317 21.48 21.58 -2.11
N GLU A 318 21.37 21.61 -3.44
CA GLU A 318 20.51 22.59 -4.11
C GLU A 318 19.02 22.27 -3.83
N VAL A 319 18.20 23.30 -3.79
CA VAL A 319 16.76 23.17 -3.67
C VAL A 319 16.18 22.49 -4.91
N LEU A 320 15.25 21.58 -4.74
CA LEU A 320 14.40 21.06 -5.82
C LEU A 320 13.24 22.04 -6.01
N THR A 321 13.33 22.89 -7.05
CA THR A 321 12.38 23.96 -7.29
C THR A 321 10.99 23.44 -7.68
N LEU A 322 9.97 24.29 -7.54
CA LEU A 322 8.61 23.95 -7.93
C LEU A 322 8.51 23.63 -9.44
N GLU A 323 9.26 24.36 -10.27
CA GLU A 323 9.33 24.16 -11.72
C GLU A 323 9.94 22.78 -12.05
N GLU A 324 11.04 22.43 -11.38
CA GLU A 324 11.67 21.12 -11.54
C GLU A 324 10.74 19.98 -11.12
N LYS A 325 10.04 20.14 -9.98
CA LYS A 325 9.03 19.15 -9.51
C LYS A 325 7.93 18.97 -10.55
N LYS A 326 7.33 20.05 -11.05
CA LYS A 326 6.28 20.01 -12.07
C LYS A 326 6.74 19.35 -13.37
N ALA A 327 7.94 19.72 -13.84
CA ALA A 327 8.52 19.15 -15.05
C ALA A 327 8.81 17.65 -14.91
N TRP A 328 9.22 17.20 -13.73
CA TRP A 328 9.47 15.79 -13.45
C TRP A 328 8.16 14.99 -13.35
N ILE A 329 7.19 15.51 -12.60
CA ILE A 329 5.87 14.87 -12.44
C ILE A 329 5.17 14.71 -13.81
N ALA A 330 5.30 15.71 -14.70
CA ALA A 330 4.72 15.67 -16.04
C ALA A 330 5.27 14.53 -16.92
N GLN A 331 6.41 13.93 -16.58
CA GLN A 331 6.99 12.78 -17.28
C GLN A 331 6.38 11.44 -16.82
N ASN A 332 5.64 11.41 -15.72
CA ASN A 332 4.97 10.21 -15.26
C ASN A 332 3.72 9.95 -16.12
N THR A 333 3.63 8.75 -16.69
CA THR A 333 2.56 8.34 -17.61
C THR A 333 2.12 6.91 -17.31
N GLY A 334 1.00 6.47 -17.89
CA GLY A 334 0.53 5.09 -17.75
C GLY A 334 0.06 4.71 -16.36
N VAL A 335 -0.28 5.68 -15.51
CA VAL A 335 -0.77 5.42 -14.15
C VAL A 335 -2.23 4.99 -14.21
N ALA A 336 -2.56 3.94 -13.46
CA ALA A 336 -3.92 3.46 -13.24
C ALA A 336 -4.48 4.01 -11.93
N LEU A 337 -5.76 4.35 -11.90
CA LEU A 337 -6.47 4.86 -10.73
C LEU A 337 -7.73 4.06 -10.46
N GLY A 338 -7.85 3.51 -9.25
CA GLY A 338 -9.09 2.96 -8.72
C GLY A 338 -9.74 3.87 -7.69
N SER A 339 -11.05 3.82 -7.61
CA SER A 339 -11.86 4.46 -6.56
C SER A 339 -12.84 3.47 -5.97
N ASP A 340 -13.02 3.47 -4.65
CA ASP A 340 -13.93 2.56 -3.95
C ASP A 340 -15.43 2.90 -4.15
N ALA A 341 -15.71 4.05 -4.76
CA ALA A 341 -17.05 4.47 -5.19
C ALA A 341 -16.96 5.43 -6.37
N PHE A 342 -18.09 5.98 -6.84
CA PHE A 342 -18.10 6.92 -7.96
C PHE A 342 -17.34 8.22 -7.64
N PHE A 343 -16.78 8.85 -8.68
CA PHE A 343 -16.31 10.23 -8.61
C PHE A 343 -17.50 11.18 -8.77
N PRO A 344 -17.70 12.12 -7.82
CA PRO A 344 -18.84 13.03 -7.88
C PRO A 344 -18.71 14.14 -8.94
N PHE A 345 -17.46 14.55 -9.26
CA PHE A 345 -17.16 15.64 -10.18
C PHE A 345 -15.83 15.42 -10.92
N GLY A 346 -15.66 16.12 -12.06
CA GLY A 346 -14.49 16.06 -12.91
C GLY A 346 -13.20 16.61 -12.25
N ASP A 347 -13.28 17.36 -11.16
CA ASP A 347 -12.12 17.85 -10.41
C ASP A 347 -11.21 16.71 -9.90
N ASN A 348 -11.80 15.55 -9.60
CA ASN A 348 -11.05 14.33 -9.28
C ASN A 348 -10.20 13.86 -10.46
N ILE A 349 -10.74 13.94 -11.68
CA ILE A 349 -10.03 13.57 -12.91
C ILE A 349 -8.94 14.59 -13.24
N GLU A 350 -9.21 15.89 -13.06
CA GLU A 350 -8.23 16.97 -13.19
C GLU A 350 -7.02 16.72 -12.26
N ARG A 351 -7.29 16.31 -11.01
CA ARG A 351 -6.22 15.97 -10.06
C ARG A 351 -5.45 14.72 -10.49
N ALA A 352 -6.17 13.68 -10.89
CA ALA A 352 -5.57 12.41 -11.31
C ALA A 352 -4.66 12.57 -12.54
N HIS A 353 -5.10 13.33 -13.53
CA HIS A 353 -4.32 13.62 -14.73
C HIS A 353 -2.95 14.25 -14.42
N LYS A 354 -2.87 15.14 -13.43
CA LYS A 354 -1.60 15.78 -13.02
C LYS A 354 -0.55 14.81 -12.49
N SER A 355 -0.96 13.63 -12.05
CA SER A 355 -0.07 12.54 -11.59
C SER A 355 0.15 11.45 -12.64
N GLY A 356 -0.20 11.70 -13.90
CA GLY A 356 0.05 10.78 -15.02
C GLY A 356 -0.99 9.69 -15.20
N VAL A 357 -2.20 9.84 -14.63
CA VAL A 357 -3.29 8.85 -14.79
C VAL A 357 -3.81 8.86 -16.22
N GLU A 358 -3.84 7.69 -16.83
CA GLU A 358 -4.39 7.42 -18.17
C GLU A 358 -5.52 6.39 -18.15
N PHE A 359 -5.66 5.65 -17.05
CA PHE A 359 -6.63 4.57 -16.91
C PHE A 359 -7.36 4.67 -15.56
N ILE A 360 -8.68 4.53 -15.57
CA ILE A 360 -9.52 4.66 -14.37
C ILE A 360 -10.51 3.50 -14.28
N ALA A 361 -10.73 2.99 -13.07
CA ALA A 361 -11.85 2.13 -12.72
C ALA A 361 -12.60 2.70 -11.50
N GLN A 362 -13.91 2.88 -11.64
CA GLN A 362 -14.81 3.36 -10.59
C GLN A 362 -16.20 2.76 -10.75
N ALA A 363 -17.04 2.90 -9.73
CA ALA A 363 -18.39 2.32 -9.74
C ALA A 363 -19.30 2.92 -10.82
N GLY A 364 -19.25 4.22 -11.06
CA GLY A 364 -20.25 4.96 -11.82
C GLY A 364 -21.55 5.16 -11.01
N GLY A 365 -22.55 5.80 -11.60
CA GLY A 365 -23.86 6.04 -10.98
C GLY A 365 -24.00 7.38 -10.25
N SER A 366 -23.07 8.31 -10.47
CA SER A 366 -23.24 9.70 -10.04
C SER A 366 -24.20 10.45 -10.95
N VAL A 367 -24.95 11.39 -10.39
CA VAL A 367 -25.78 12.31 -11.18
C VAL A 367 -24.95 13.23 -12.11
N ARG A 368 -23.65 13.27 -11.89
CA ARG A 368 -22.67 14.05 -12.68
C ARG A 368 -21.66 13.17 -13.41
N ASP A 369 -22.02 11.92 -13.73
CA ASP A 369 -21.18 11.04 -14.56
C ASP A 369 -20.83 11.67 -15.90
N ASP A 370 -21.73 12.47 -16.50
CA ASP A 370 -21.48 13.27 -17.70
C ASP A 370 -20.23 14.15 -17.56
N ASN A 371 -20.12 14.93 -16.50
CA ASN A 371 -18.98 15.82 -16.23
C ASN A 371 -17.68 15.02 -16.00
N VAL A 372 -17.77 13.87 -15.36
CA VAL A 372 -16.59 12.99 -15.13
C VAL A 372 -16.11 12.39 -16.45
N ILE A 373 -17.03 11.91 -17.30
CA ILE A 373 -16.74 11.37 -18.63
C ILE A 373 -16.10 12.44 -19.52
N ASP A 374 -16.73 13.64 -19.61
CA ASP A 374 -16.22 14.74 -20.43
C ASP A 374 -14.79 15.15 -20.01
N THR A 375 -14.50 15.12 -18.70
CA THR A 375 -13.16 15.44 -18.21
C THR A 375 -12.16 14.35 -18.57
N CYS A 376 -12.53 13.06 -18.52
CA CYS A 376 -11.69 11.96 -19.01
C CYS A 376 -11.40 12.12 -20.50
N ASP A 377 -12.43 12.43 -21.31
CA ASP A 377 -12.32 12.59 -22.76
C ASP A 377 -11.40 13.76 -23.14
N LYS A 378 -11.46 14.86 -22.37
CA LYS A 378 -10.55 16.00 -22.53
C LYS A 378 -9.07 15.59 -22.47
N TYR A 379 -8.74 14.60 -21.66
CA TYR A 379 -7.36 14.12 -21.47
C TYR A 379 -7.06 12.77 -22.13
N GLY A 380 -7.99 12.22 -22.89
CA GLY A 380 -7.83 10.92 -23.54
C GLY A 380 -7.75 9.74 -22.59
N ILE A 381 -8.26 9.88 -21.36
CA ILE A 381 -8.26 8.84 -20.33
C ILE A 381 -9.32 7.79 -20.66
N ALA A 382 -8.94 6.51 -20.58
CA ALA A 382 -9.89 5.40 -20.63
C ALA A 382 -10.44 5.10 -19.24
N MET A 383 -11.77 5.07 -19.07
CA MET A 383 -12.42 4.82 -17.79
C MET A 383 -13.46 3.72 -17.91
N ALA A 384 -13.42 2.75 -17.00
CA ALA A 384 -14.44 1.73 -16.84
C ALA A 384 -15.38 2.05 -15.67
N PHE A 385 -16.68 1.84 -15.86
CA PHE A 385 -17.69 1.79 -14.80
C PHE A 385 -17.92 0.33 -14.40
N THR A 386 -17.43 -0.04 -13.22
CA THR A 386 -17.52 -1.40 -12.72
C THR A 386 -18.89 -1.77 -12.15
N GLY A 387 -19.71 -0.78 -11.81
CA GLY A 387 -20.98 -1.00 -11.10
C GLY A 387 -20.82 -1.51 -9.66
N VAL A 388 -19.60 -1.59 -9.16
CA VAL A 388 -19.31 -2.14 -7.82
C VAL A 388 -18.75 -1.07 -6.89
N ARG A 389 -19.39 -0.92 -5.73
CA ARG A 389 -18.89 -0.11 -4.62
C ARG A 389 -18.09 -0.99 -3.65
N LEU A 390 -16.94 -0.50 -3.20
CA LEU A 390 -15.98 -1.25 -2.36
C LEU A 390 -15.82 -0.61 -0.97
N PHE A 391 -16.87 -0.05 -0.39
CA PHE A 391 -16.78 0.54 0.94
C PHE A 391 -16.33 -0.48 1.98
N HIS A 392 -15.37 -0.05 2.78
CA HIS A 392 -14.79 -0.81 3.88
C HIS A 392 -14.76 0.05 5.15
N HIS A 393 -15.42 -0.44 6.19
CA HIS A 393 -15.57 0.26 7.47
C HIS A 393 -15.27 -0.63 8.68
#